data_90c1ee570da0ac39c4cec61c2e7abb91
#
_entry.id   90c1ee570da0ac39c4cec61c2e7abb91
#
_cell.length_a   1.000
_cell.length_b   1.000
_cell.length_c   1.000
_cell.angle_alpha   90.00
_cell.angle_beta   90.00
_cell.angle_gamma   90.00
#
_symmetry.space_group_name_H-M   'P 1'
#
loop_
_entity.id
_entity.type
_entity.pdbx_description
1 polymer ?
#
loop_
_entity_poly.entity_id
_entity_poly.type
_entity_poly.pdbx_seq_one_letter_code
_entity_poly.pdbx_strand_id
1 'polypeptide(L)'
;HQLRNTEPLNLYLMLLDIDRFKLVNDTYGHLIGDVLLRTLATYLASWTRDYETVYRYGGEEFIIIVKAANDEEACRAGVRICQLVDNHAITHSEGHINITVTAGVSRAFPEEPLDVVIGRADRAMYEGKQTGRNRCMFIDEQNVINRV
;
A
#
# COMPACT_ATOMS: atom_id res chain seq x y z
N HIS A 1 -7.84 -6.10 22.97
CA HIS A 1 -6.80 -7.05 22.64
C HIS A 1 -7.27 -8.50 22.70
N GLN A 2 -7.81 -8.92 23.83
CA GLN A 2 -8.34 -10.26 23.98
C GLN A 2 -9.51 -10.53 23.03
N LEU A 3 -10.38 -9.56 22.85
CA LEU A 3 -11.49 -9.67 21.91
C LEU A 3 -11.00 -9.93 20.49
N ARG A 4 -9.90 -9.28 20.11
CA ARG A 4 -9.33 -9.47 18.78
C ARG A 4 -8.89 -10.91 18.55
N ASN A 5 -8.40 -11.58 19.59
CA ASN A 5 -7.97 -12.97 19.48
C ASN A 5 -9.13 -13.94 19.36
N THR A 6 -10.34 -13.53 19.74
CA THR A 6 -11.52 -14.38 19.65
C THR A 6 -12.35 -14.14 18.40
N GLU A 7 -12.11 -13.03 17.70
CA GLU A 7 -12.83 -12.73 16.47
C GLU A 7 -12.11 -13.33 15.26
N PRO A 8 -12.85 -13.93 14.32
CA PRO A 8 -12.23 -14.40 13.08
C PRO A 8 -11.68 -13.20 12.30
N LEU A 9 -10.47 -13.33 11.80
CA LEU A 9 -9.85 -12.31 11.00
C LEU A 9 -9.94 -12.68 9.53
N ASN A 10 -10.28 -11.70 8.71
CA ASN A 10 -10.29 -11.82 7.27
C ASN A 10 -8.94 -11.38 6.73
N LEU A 11 -8.61 -11.88 5.56
CA LEU A 11 -7.36 -11.55 4.89
C LEU A 11 -7.62 -10.48 3.85
N TYR A 12 -6.76 -9.48 3.81
CA TYR A 12 -6.83 -8.39 2.82
C TYR A 12 -5.47 -8.20 2.19
N LEU A 13 -5.47 -7.80 0.94
CA LEU A 13 -4.25 -7.47 0.22
C LEU A 13 -4.30 -5.99 -0.16
N MET A 14 -3.26 -5.28 0.23
CA MET A 14 -3.06 -3.88 -0.13
C MET A 14 -1.91 -3.82 -1.13
N LEU A 15 -2.19 -3.34 -2.32
CA LEU A 15 -1.18 -3.09 -3.33
C LEU A 15 -0.91 -1.60 -3.36
N LEU A 16 0.34 -1.19 -3.23
CA LEU A 16 0.68 0.22 -3.30
C LEU A 16 1.85 0.46 -4.25
N ASP A 17 1.82 1.63 -4.85
CA ASP A 17 2.76 2.05 -5.87
C ASP A 17 3.19 3.47 -5.57
N ILE A 18 4.48 3.75 -5.73
CA ILE A 18 5.02 5.08 -5.50
C ILE A 18 4.53 6.01 -6.61
N ASP A 19 3.90 7.10 -6.20
CA ASP A 19 3.41 8.09 -7.16
C ASP A 19 4.58 8.81 -7.83
N ARG A 20 4.53 8.88 -9.16
CA ARG A 20 5.51 9.62 -9.97
C ARG A 20 6.95 9.17 -9.77
N PHE A 21 7.16 7.87 -9.57
CA PHE A 21 8.51 7.34 -9.37
C PHE A 21 9.42 7.60 -10.57
N LYS A 22 8.85 7.54 -11.78
CA LYS A 22 9.61 7.85 -12.99
C LYS A 22 10.17 9.27 -12.92
N LEU A 23 9.39 10.22 -12.44
CA LEU A 23 9.85 11.60 -12.28
C LEU A 23 11.02 11.69 -11.29
N VAL A 24 10.99 10.91 -10.22
CA VAL A 24 12.10 10.85 -9.27
C VAL A 24 13.36 10.37 -9.97
N ASN A 25 13.27 9.29 -10.72
CA ASN A 25 14.42 8.76 -11.47
C ASN A 25 14.93 9.76 -12.51
N ASP A 26 14.03 10.42 -13.22
CA ASP A 26 14.40 11.39 -14.25
C ASP A 26 15.06 12.63 -13.63
N THR A 27 14.64 13.02 -12.42
CA THR A 27 15.15 14.22 -11.74
C THR A 27 16.44 13.95 -10.99
N TYR A 28 16.52 12.84 -10.27
CA TYR A 28 17.61 12.55 -9.32
C TYR A 28 18.52 11.40 -9.75
N GLY A 29 18.12 10.62 -10.75
CA GLY A 29 18.86 9.48 -11.24
C GLY A 29 18.50 8.18 -10.51
N HIS A 30 18.90 7.06 -11.13
CA HIS A 30 18.52 5.73 -10.63
C HIS A 30 19.13 5.39 -9.27
N LEU A 31 20.31 5.92 -8.94
CA LEU A 31 20.91 5.66 -7.63
C LEU A 31 20.07 6.22 -6.50
N ILE A 32 19.57 7.43 -6.67
CA ILE A 32 18.67 8.05 -5.69
C ILE A 32 17.33 7.31 -5.66
N GLY A 33 16.83 6.89 -6.83
CA GLY A 33 15.63 6.06 -6.91
C GLY A 33 15.77 4.76 -6.11
N ASP A 34 16.94 4.11 -6.20
CA ASP A 34 17.21 2.90 -5.44
C ASP A 34 17.25 3.18 -3.93
N VAL A 35 17.86 4.28 -3.53
CA VAL A 35 17.86 4.71 -2.12
C VAL A 35 16.42 4.91 -1.63
N LEU A 36 15.59 5.57 -2.44
CA LEU A 36 14.19 5.80 -2.10
C LEU A 36 13.47 4.47 -1.89
N LEU A 37 13.64 3.52 -2.79
CA LEU A 37 12.97 2.22 -2.69
C LEU A 37 13.38 1.47 -1.42
N ARG A 38 14.68 1.44 -1.12
CA ARG A 38 15.18 0.77 0.09
C ARG A 38 14.69 1.45 1.36
N THR A 39 14.70 2.77 1.37
CA THR A 39 14.25 3.54 2.53
C THR A 39 12.75 3.33 2.76
N LEU A 40 11.96 3.37 1.70
CA LEU A 40 10.52 3.12 1.81
C LEU A 40 10.24 1.71 2.31
N ALA A 41 10.96 0.72 1.79
CA ALA A 41 10.82 -0.66 2.27
C ALA A 41 11.08 -0.75 3.78
N THR A 42 12.12 -0.08 4.26
CA THR A 42 12.44 -0.04 5.69
C THR A 42 11.34 0.66 6.49
N TYR A 43 10.83 1.79 6.00
CA TYR A 43 9.74 2.51 6.65
C TYR A 43 8.50 1.62 6.74
N LEU A 44 8.09 1.03 5.62
CA LEU A 44 6.89 0.18 5.59
C LEU A 44 7.03 -0.97 6.58
N ALA A 45 8.19 -1.62 6.63
CA ALA A 45 8.43 -2.71 7.58
C ALA A 45 8.32 -2.22 9.02
N SER A 46 8.81 -1.03 9.32
CA SER A 46 8.76 -0.47 10.68
C SER A 46 7.36 0.01 11.07
N TRP A 47 6.53 0.39 10.09
CA TRP A 47 5.19 0.91 10.34
C TRP A 47 4.11 -0.16 10.39
N THR A 48 4.41 -1.37 9.92
CA THR A 48 3.42 -2.44 9.93
C THR A 48 3.25 -3.01 11.34
N ARG A 49 2.03 -3.41 11.62
CA ARG A 49 1.63 -3.98 12.90
C ARG A 49 1.69 -5.51 12.84
N ASP A 50 1.46 -6.15 13.97
CA ASP A 50 1.56 -7.62 14.11
C ASP A 50 0.72 -8.40 13.10
N TYR A 51 -0.37 -7.80 12.64
CA TYR A 51 -1.29 -8.43 11.69
C TYR A 51 -1.02 -8.01 10.24
N GLU A 52 0.14 -7.42 9.99
CA GLU A 52 0.50 -6.88 8.67
C GLU A 52 1.88 -7.38 8.26
N THR A 53 2.01 -7.77 6.99
CA THR A 53 3.28 -8.26 6.44
C THR A 53 3.55 -7.57 5.11
N VAL A 54 4.77 -7.06 4.93
CA VAL A 54 5.17 -6.29 3.75
C VAL A 54 6.00 -7.16 2.82
N TYR A 55 5.70 -7.07 1.52
CA TYR A 55 6.48 -7.72 0.47
C TYR A 55 6.79 -6.72 -0.64
N ARG A 56 7.99 -6.75 -1.16
CA ARG A 56 8.33 -6.05 -2.40
C ARG A 56 7.73 -6.83 -3.56
N TYR A 57 6.90 -6.19 -4.39
CA TYR A 57 6.20 -6.89 -5.45
C TYR A 57 6.80 -6.62 -6.83
N GLY A 58 6.98 -5.38 -7.20
CA GLY A 58 7.54 -4.99 -8.47
C GLY A 58 8.65 -3.97 -8.30
N GLY A 59 8.98 -3.26 -9.38
CA GLY A 59 10.04 -2.26 -9.35
C GLY A 59 9.78 -1.18 -8.30
N GLU A 60 8.56 -0.68 -8.28
CA GLU A 60 8.16 0.43 -7.39
C GLU A 60 6.88 0.08 -6.62
N GLU A 61 6.52 -1.18 -6.58
CA GLU A 61 5.29 -1.67 -5.97
C GLU A 61 5.55 -2.53 -4.76
N PHE A 62 4.66 -2.41 -3.78
CA PHE A 62 4.72 -3.19 -2.55
C PHE A 62 3.35 -3.80 -2.28
N ILE A 63 3.37 -4.96 -1.65
CA ILE A 63 2.16 -5.61 -1.16
C ILE A 63 2.22 -5.65 0.34
N ILE A 64 1.12 -5.28 1.01
CA ILE A 64 0.97 -5.49 2.43
C ILE A 64 -0.22 -6.42 2.61
N ILE A 65 0.04 -7.54 3.28
CA ILE A 65 -1.03 -8.47 3.65
C ILE A 65 -1.52 -8.06 5.03
N VAL A 66 -2.82 -7.83 5.12
CA VAL A 66 -3.46 -7.31 6.33
C VAL A 66 -4.50 -8.32 6.82
N LYS A 67 -4.45 -8.67 8.09
CA LYS A 67 -5.50 -9.45 8.75
C LYS A 67 -6.35 -8.48 9.55
N ALA A 68 -7.63 -8.45 9.29
CA ALA A 68 -8.53 -7.49 9.90
C ALA A 68 -9.90 -8.12 10.15
N ALA A 69 -10.62 -7.62 11.14
CA ALA A 69 -11.92 -8.15 11.50
C ALA A 69 -12.97 -7.82 10.44
N ASN A 70 -12.82 -6.68 9.76
CA ASN A 70 -13.80 -6.22 8.77
C ASN A 70 -13.14 -5.29 7.77
N ASP A 71 -13.90 -4.93 6.74
CA ASP A 71 -13.42 -4.06 5.65
C ASP A 71 -12.98 -2.69 6.17
N GLU A 72 -13.72 -2.12 7.10
CA GLU A 72 -13.39 -0.80 7.64
C GLU A 72 -12.01 -0.77 8.31
N GLU A 73 -11.70 -1.83 9.04
CA GLU A 73 -10.41 -1.94 9.73
C GLU A 73 -9.26 -2.06 8.73
N ALA A 74 -9.46 -2.85 7.67
CA ALA A 74 -8.47 -2.98 6.61
C ALA A 74 -8.27 -1.65 5.88
N CYS A 75 -9.34 -0.93 5.63
CA CYS A 75 -9.29 0.38 4.99
C CYS A 75 -8.53 1.40 5.85
N ARG A 76 -8.74 1.37 7.16
CA ARG A 76 -7.99 2.25 8.07
C ARG A 76 -6.48 1.99 8.00
N ALA A 77 -6.10 0.71 7.88
CA ALA A 77 -4.68 0.38 7.71
C ALA A 77 -4.12 1.00 6.42
N GLY A 78 -4.88 0.95 5.33
CA GLY A 78 -4.47 1.55 4.07
C GLY A 78 -4.31 3.06 4.14
N VAL A 79 -5.28 3.73 4.74
CA VAL A 79 -5.22 5.19 4.94
C VAL A 79 -4.02 5.56 5.80
N ARG A 80 -3.80 4.80 6.87
CA ARG A 80 -2.66 5.04 7.78
C ARG A 80 -1.34 4.98 7.02
N ILE A 81 -1.14 3.96 6.22
CA ILE A 81 0.11 3.80 5.46
C ILE A 81 0.30 4.95 4.47
N CYS A 82 -0.74 5.30 3.72
CA CYS A 82 -0.65 6.42 2.78
C CYS A 82 -0.29 7.73 3.48
N GLN A 83 -0.89 7.99 4.63
CA GLN A 83 -0.61 9.20 5.40
C GLN A 83 0.80 9.21 5.98
N LEU A 84 1.28 8.05 6.45
CA LEU A 84 2.64 7.95 6.98
C LEU A 84 3.66 8.24 5.88
N VAL A 85 3.46 7.71 4.68
CA VAL A 85 4.36 8.01 3.56
C VAL A 85 4.34 9.50 3.23
N ASP A 86 3.16 10.10 3.15
CA ASP A 86 3.01 11.51 2.82
C ASP A 86 3.71 12.42 3.85
N ASN A 87 3.76 11.98 5.11
CA ASN A 87 4.32 12.77 6.20
C ASN A 87 5.80 12.51 6.49
N HIS A 88 6.45 11.62 5.74
CA HIS A 88 7.85 11.26 5.99
C HIS A 88 8.69 11.42 4.74
N ALA A 89 9.51 12.45 4.71
CA ALA A 89 10.44 12.66 3.61
C ALA A 89 11.49 11.55 3.58
N ILE A 90 11.91 11.20 2.37
CA ILE A 90 13.02 10.28 2.16
C ILE A 90 14.31 11.08 2.13
N THR A 91 15.24 10.75 3.02
CA THR A 91 16.54 11.43 3.09
C THR A 91 17.54 10.73 2.18
N HIS A 92 18.31 11.50 1.43
CA HIS A 92 19.40 10.99 0.60
C HIS A 92 20.60 11.92 0.71
N SER A 93 21.69 11.59 0.02
CA SER A 93 22.95 12.32 0.17
C SER A 93 22.86 13.82 -0.17
N GLU A 94 21.89 14.24 -0.98
CA GLU A 94 21.76 15.62 -1.44
C GLU A 94 20.54 16.33 -0.88
N GLY A 95 19.85 15.73 0.11
CA GLY A 95 18.68 16.36 0.72
C GLY A 95 17.53 15.42 0.97
N HIS A 96 16.32 15.91 0.73
CA HIS A 96 15.09 15.16 1.00
C HIS A 96 14.21 15.10 -0.24
N ILE A 97 13.48 14.00 -0.37
CA ILE A 97 12.45 13.85 -1.40
C ILE A 97 11.13 13.54 -0.70
N ASN A 98 10.11 14.30 -1.03
CA ASN A 98 8.75 14.01 -0.56
C ASN A 98 8.06 13.16 -1.61
N ILE A 99 7.54 12.01 -1.19
CA ILE A 99 6.79 11.12 -2.07
C ILE A 99 5.42 10.82 -1.48
N THR A 100 4.54 10.34 -2.33
CA THR A 100 3.26 9.78 -1.90
C THR A 100 3.11 8.41 -2.54
N VAL A 101 2.15 7.65 -2.05
CA VAL A 101 1.78 6.36 -2.64
C VAL A 101 0.29 6.34 -2.87
N THR A 102 -0.12 5.54 -3.85
CA THR A 102 -1.53 5.23 -4.09
C THR A 102 -1.71 3.76 -3.80
N ALA A 103 -2.74 3.44 -3.05
CA ALA A 103 -2.99 2.07 -2.62
C ALA A 103 -4.36 1.59 -3.07
N GLY A 104 -4.44 0.30 -3.37
CA GLY A 104 -5.70 -0.39 -3.60
C GLY A 104 -5.81 -1.56 -2.66
N VAL A 105 -6.93 -1.70 -1.98
CA VAL A 105 -7.19 -2.75 -1.00
C VAL A 105 -8.31 -3.65 -1.49
N SER A 106 -8.09 -4.95 -1.43
CA SER A 106 -9.08 -5.97 -1.73
C SER A 106 -9.08 -7.04 -0.66
N ARG A 107 -10.26 -7.51 -0.30
CA ARG A 107 -10.34 -8.71 0.52
C ARG A 107 -9.86 -9.90 -0.29
N ALA A 108 -9.18 -10.83 0.37
CA ALA A 108 -8.78 -12.10 -0.20
C ALA A 108 -9.65 -13.19 0.44
N PHE A 109 -10.48 -13.83 -0.36
CA PHE A 109 -11.34 -14.89 0.14
C PHE A 109 -10.58 -16.23 0.16
N PRO A 110 -10.95 -17.15 1.04
CA PRO A 110 -10.31 -18.47 1.05
C PRO A 110 -10.31 -19.10 -0.33
N GLU A 111 -9.20 -19.72 -0.69
CA GLU A 111 -9.00 -20.44 -1.95
C GLU A 111 -9.01 -19.59 -3.22
N GLU A 112 -9.07 -18.28 -3.11
CA GLU A 112 -8.86 -17.44 -4.29
C GLU A 112 -7.39 -17.48 -4.70
N PRO A 113 -7.11 -17.62 -6.00
CA PRO A 113 -5.72 -17.47 -6.48
C PRO A 113 -5.19 -16.07 -6.17
N LEU A 114 -3.92 -16.00 -5.79
CA LEU A 114 -3.29 -14.74 -5.41
C LEU A 114 -3.35 -13.70 -6.54
N ASP A 115 -3.13 -14.13 -7.79
CA ASP A 115 -3.16 -13.22 -8.93
C ASP A 115 -4.53 -12.58 -9.14
N VAL A 116 -5.61 -13.27 -8.76
CA VAL A 116 -6.96 -12.71 -8.84
C VAL A 116 -7.12 -11.58 -7.82
N VAL A 117 -6.64 -11.80 -6.60
CA VAL A 117 -6.72 -10.80 -5.54
C VAL A 117 -5.86 -9.59 -5.89
N ILE A 118 -4.64 -9.82 -6.37
CA ILE A 118 -3.76 -8.75 -6.82
C ILE A 118 -4.41 -7.96 -7.94
N GLY A 119 -5.05 -8.64 -8.89
CA GLY A 119 -5.73 -7.97 -9.99
C GLY A 119 -6.84 -7.04 -9.54
N ARG A 120 -7.61 -7.45 -8.51
CA ARG A 120 -8.64 -6.56 -7.94
C ARG A 120 -8.02 -5.35 -7.26
N ALA A 121 -7.01 -5.57 -6.43
CA ALA A 121 -6.31 -4.48 -5.75
C ALA A 121 -5.68 -3.52 -6.76
N ASP A 122 -5.14 -4.05 -7.86
CA ASP A 122 -4.55 -3.25 -8.92
C ASP A 122 -5.60 -2.35 -9.58
N ARG A 123 -6.80 -2.87 -9.85
CA ARG A 123 -7.87 -2.05 -10.42
C ARG A 123 -8.23 -0.89 -9.50
N ALA A 124 -8.33 -1.16 -8.18
CA ALA A 124 -8.60 -0.11 -7.21
C ALA A 124 -7.48 0.93 -7.19
N MET A 125 -6.24 0.48 -7.15
CA MET A 125 -5.08 1.35 -7.16
C MET A 125 -5.04 2.22 -8.43
N TYR A 126 -5.31 1.64 -9.58
CA TYR A 126 -5.34 2.36 -10.84
C TYR A 126 -6.38 3.49 -10.81
N GLU A 127 -7.58 3.19 -10.28
CA GLU A 127 -8.61 4.23 -10.10
C GLU A 127 -8.09 5.36 -9.21
N GLY A 128 -7.39 5.03 -8.14
CA GLY A 128 -6.80 6.04 -7.27
C GLY A 128 -5.78 6.91 -8.00
N LYS A 129 -4.98 6.31 -8.87
CA LYS A 129 -4.02 7.06 -9.68
C LYS A 129 -4.72 7.99 -10.68
N GLN A 130 -5.85 7.58 -11.22
CA GLN A 130 -6.62 8.39 -12.15
C GLN A 130 -7.38 9.53 -11.49
N THR A 131 -7.66 9.42 -10.20
CA THR A 131 -8.51 10.39 -9.49
C THR A 131 -7.74 11.33 -8.56
N GLY A 132 -6.41 11.29 -8.59
CA GLY A 132 -5.61 12.28 -7.84
C GLY A 132 -4.38 11.76 -7.13
N ARG A 133 -4.13 10.47 -7.10
CA ARG A 133 -3.01 9.86 -6.39
C ARG A 133 -3.07 10.16 -4.90
N ASN A 134 -2.06 9.75 -4.16
CA ASN A 134 -1.92 9.99 -2.71
C ASN A 134 -3.20 9.65 -1.97
N ARG A 135 -3.64 8.40 -2.11
CA ARG A 135 -4.91 7.95 -1.52
C ARG A 135 -4.99 6.44 -1.46
N CYS A 136 -5.91 5.98 -0.65
CA CYS A 136 -6.24 4.56 -0.55
C CYS A 136 -7.62 4.35 -1.15
N MET A 137 -7.76 3.33 -2.00
CA MET A 137 -9.00 2.92 -2.62
C MET A 137 -9.35 1.52 -2.11
N PHE A 138 -10.63 1.22 -2.02
CA PHE A 138 -11.11 -0.10 -1.65
C PHE A 138 -12.05 -0.63 -2.72
N ILE A 139 -11.86 -1.89 -3.10
CA ILE A 139 -12.76 -2.59 -4.01
C ILE A 139 -13.56 -3.62 -3.19
N ASP A 140 -14.87 -3.51 -3.22
CA ASP A 140 -15.74 -4.38 -2.42
C ASP A 140 -16.14 -5.66 -3.17
N GLU A 141 -16.96 -6.48 -2.54
CA GLU A 141 -17.40 -7.77 -3.10
C GLU A 141 -18.21 -7.63 -4.39
N GLN A 142 -18.82 -6.49 -4.59
CA GLN A 142 -19.58 -6.20 -5.82
C GLN A 142 -18.71 -5.53 -6.87
N ASN A 143 -17.40 -5.49 -6.66
CA ASN A 143 -16.43 -4.84 -7.53
C ASN A 143 -16.63 -3.32 -7.65
N VAL A 144 -17.22 -2.70 -6.63
CA VAL A 144 -17.36 -1.25 -6.56
C VAL A 144 -16.11 -0.68 -5.89
N ILE A 145 -15.53 0.32 -6.52
CA ILE A 145 -14.30 0.97 -6.05
C ILE A 145 -14.65 2.32 -5.47
N ASN A 146 -14.23 2.55 -4.22
CA ASN A 146 -14.45 3.82 -3.54
C ASN A 146 -13.17 4.28 -2.87
N ARG A 147 -13.01 5.59 -2.79
CA ARG A 147 -11.94 6.16 -1.98
C ARG A 147 -12.28 5.97 -0.51
N VAL A 148 -11.28 5.58 0.24
CA VAL A 148 -11.44 5.39 1.69
C VAL A 148 -11.29 6.71 2.44
#